data_ef81cdde051548823a255f8814db9246
#
_entry.id   ef81cdde051548823a255f8814db9246
#
_cell.length_a   1.000
_cell.length_b   1.000
_cell.length_c   1.000
_cell.angle_alpha   90.00
_cell.angle_beta   90.00
_cell.angle_gamma   90.00
#
_symmetry.space_group_name_H-M   'P 1'
#
loop_
_entity.id
_entity.type
_entity.pdbx_description
1 polymer ?
#
loop_
_entity_poly.entity_id
_entity_poly.type
_entity_poly.pdbx_seq_one_letter_code
_entity_poly.pdbx_strand_id
1 'polypeptide(L)'
;MSNRLRFTLPLLVTLLLAAPLLAACGGPAAVNVTLTTYGISLSTASVKAGSVTFNVKNDATDLIHEFVVVKTDTPADQLTLDAEGNVTEESLTVVDGIEDIEIGKGGELTVDLAAGHYVLICNVAGHYSQGMYAALTVE
;
A
#
# COMPACT_ATOMS: atom_id res chain seq x y z
N MET A 1 35.76 2.76 -76.36
CA MET A 1 36.17 2.12 -75.10
C MET A 1 35.38 2.82 -73.96
N SER A 2 34.33 2.20 -73.48
CA SER A 2 33.44 2.80 -72.50
C SER A 2 33.58 2.06 -71.16
N ASN A 3 34.19 2.72 -70.17
CA ASN A 3 34.43 2.20 -68.83
C ASN A 3 33.20 2.49 -67.99
N ARG A 4 32.39 1.47 -67.72
CA ARG A 4 31.24 1.57 -66.79
C ARG A 4 31.70 1.24 -65.35
N LEU A 5 31.86 2.28 -64.55
CA LEU A 5 32.14 2.18 -63.11
C LEU A 5 30.91 1.67 -62.40
N ARG A 6 30.97 0.44 -61.84
CA ARG A 6 29.90 -0.16 -61.03
C ARG A 6 30.12 0.27 -59.58
N PHE A 7 29.25 1.17 -59.10
CA PHE A 7 29.15 1.49 -57.67
C PHE A 7 28.34 0.39 -56.98
N THR A 8 28.99 -0.41 -56.16
CA THR A 8 28.34 -1.34 -55.22
C THR A 8 28.04 -0.59 -53.93
N LEU A 9 26.78 -0.34 -53.67
CA LEU A 9 26.29 0.28 -52.43
C LEU A 9 26.26 -0.80 -51.34
N PRO A 10 26.92 -0.63 -50.19
CA PRO A 10 26.80 -1.59 -49.08
C PRO A 10 25.45 -1.41 -48.40
N LEU A 11 24.69 -2.51 -48.32
CA LEU A 11 23.44 -2.62 -47.61
C LEU A 11 23.76 -2.63 -46.10
N LEU A 12 23.55 -1.51 -45.42
CA LEU A 12 23.63 -1.43 -43.96
C LEU A 12 22.40 -2.12 -43.37
N VAL A 13 22.56 -3.35 -42.90
CA VAL A 13 21.54 -4.05 -42.11
C VAL A 13 21.61 -3.51 -40.67
N THR A 14 20.72 -2.59 -40.33
CA THR A 14 20.50 -2.14 -38.95
C THR A 14 19.73 -3.22 -38.18
N LEU A 15 20.46 -3.97 -37.37
CA LEU A 15 19.90 -4.92 -36.44
C LEU A 15 19.26 -4.15 -35.28
N LEU A 16 17.93 -3.97 -35.32
CA LEU A 16 17.16 -3.45 -34.16
C LEU A 16 17.16 -4.52 -33.06
N LEU A 17 17.98 -4.34 -32.04
CA LEU A 17 17.84 -5.08 -30.78
C LEU A 17 16.55 -4.61 -30.08
N ALA A 18 15.48 -5.36 -30.25
CA ALA A 18 14.30 -5.26 -29.39
C ALA A 18 14.67 -5.86 -28.02
N ALA A 19 14.96 -5.00 -27.05
CA ALA A 19 15.08 -5.43 -25.65
C ALA A 19 13.70 -5.89 -25.17
N PRO A 20 13.54 -7.11 -24.65
CA PRO A 20 12.28 -7.51 -24.03
C PRO A 20 12.08 -6.66 -22.77
N LEU A 21 11.00 -5.85 -22.71
CA LEU A 21 10.48 -5.34 -21.46
C LEU A 21 10.00 -6.56 -20.68
N LEU A 22 10.81 -7.02 -19.74
CA LEU A 22 10.31 -7.90 -18.68
C LEU A 22 9.34 -7.06 -17.84
N ALA A 23 8.06 -7.12 -18.18
CA ALA A 23 7.00 -6.73 -17.26
C ALA A 23 7.14 -7.68 -16.06
N ALA A 24 7.60 -7.16 -14.94
CA ALA A 24 7.61 -7.87 -13.68
C ALA A 24 6.14 -8.11 -13.29
N CYS A 25 5.58 -9.26 -13.71
CA CYS A 25 4.30 -9.77 -13.21
C CYS A 25 4.53 -10.29 -11.78
N GLY A 26 4.74 -9.38 -10.83
CA GLY A 26 4.49 -9.62 -9.43
C GLY A 26 3.01 -9.35 -9.18
N GLY A 27 2.29 -10.32 -8.60
CA GLY A 27 0.94 -10.08 -8.08
C GLY A 27 0.96 -8.98 -7.01
N PRO A 28 -0.23 -8.55 -6.51
CA PRO A 28 -0.30 -7.55 -5.46
C PRO A 28 0.60 -7.93 -4.29
N ALA A 29 1.28 -6.93 -3.71
CA ALA A 29 2.03 -7.16 -2.47
C ALA A 29 1.02 -7.51 -1.37
N ALA A 30 1.26 -8.58 -0.61
CA ALA A 30 0.37 -9.01 0.46
C ALA A 30 0.94 -8.60 1.83
N VAL A 31 0.12 -7.94 2.65
CA VAL A 31 0.41 -7.58 4.04
C VAL A 31 -0.60 -8.24 4.95
N ASN A 32 -0.15 -9.16 5.82
CA ASN A 32 -1.02 -9.69 6.84
C ASN A 32 -1.08 -8.70 8.01
N VAL A 33 -2.29 -8.42 8.47
CA VAL A 33 -2.62 -7.48 9.53
C VAL A 33 -3.32 -8.21 10.65
N THR A 34 -2.79 -8.14 11.86
CA THR A 34 -3.43 -8.66 13.05
C THR A 34 -3.85 -7.50 13.95
N LEU A 35 -5.14 -7.44 14.26
CA LEU A 35 -5.72 -6.51 15.22
C LEU A 35 -5.84 -7.22 16.56
N THR A 36 -5.33 -6.61 17.62
CA THR A 36 -5.47 -7.06 19.01
C THR A 36 -6.23 -6.00 19.79
N THR A 37 -6.43 -6.15 21.10
CA THR A 37 -7.25 -5.24 21.92
C THR A 37 -6.99 -3.75 21.65
N TYR A 38 -5.70 -3.32 21.55
CA TYR A 38 -5.33 -1.95 21.14
C TYR A 38 -4.06 -1.92 20.26
N GLY A 39 -3.89 -2.92 19.41
CA GLY A 39 -2.70 -3.00 18.58
C GLY A 39 -2.99 -3.38 17.13
N ILE A 40 -2.18 -2.84 16.22
CA ILE A 40 -2.11 -3.24 14.81
C ILE A 40 -0.71 -3.78 14.55
N SER A 41 -0.62 -5.05 14.18
CA SER A 41 0.64 -5.69 13.81
C SER A 41 0.64 -6.02 12.32
N LEU A 42 1.74 -5.69 11.63
CA LEU A 42 1.93 -5.92 10.21
C LEU A 42 2.98 -7.00 9.98
N SER A 43 2.80 -7.84 8.97
CA SER A 43 3.83 -8.80 8.52
C SER A 43 5.06 -8.12 7.92
N THR A 44 4.92 -6.89 7.43
CA THR A 44 6.01 -6.03 6.95
C THR A 44 5.65 -4.55 7.16
N ALA A 45 6.65 -3.71 7.41
CA ALA A 45 6.48 -2.27 7.53
C ALA A 45 6.81 -1.52 6.22
N SER A 46 7.17 -2.24 5.14
CA SER A 46 7.48 -1.65 3.83
C SER A 46 6.98 -2.55 2.71
N VAL A 47 6.44 -1.94 1.65
CA VAL A 47 6.01 -2.60 0.41
C VAL A 47 6.38 -1.73 -0.79
N LYS A 48 6.38 -2.33 -1.99
CA LYS A 48 6.54 -1.57 -3.25
C LYS A 48 5.24 -0.89 -3.64
N ALA A 49 5.37 0.27 -4.32
CA ALA A 49 4.23 0.97 -4.92
C ALA A 49 3.49 0.08 -5.93
N GLY A 50 2.18 0.21 -5.96
CA GLY A 50 1.26 -0.55 -6.81
C GLY A 50 0.13 -1.16 -5.99
N SER A 51 -0.42 -2.25 -6.48
CA SER A 51 -1.52 -2.94 -5.83
C SER A 51 -1.05 -3.67 -4.57
N VAL A 52 -1.66 -3.37 -3.43
CA VAL A 52 -1.37 -3.96 -2.11
C VAL A 52 -2.65 -4.57 -1.55
N THR A 53 -2.56 -5.82 -1.12
CA THR A 53 -3.66 -6.52 -0.45
C THR A 53 -3.36 -6.66 1.03
N PHE A 54 -4.21 -6.09 1.87
CA PHE A 54 -4.21 -6.28 3.31
C PHE A 54 -5.13 -7.42 3.69
N ASN A 55 -4.57 -8.49 4.29
CA ASN A 55 -5.33 -9.58 4.89
C ASN A 55 -5.50 -9.28 6.38
N VAL A 56 -6.63 -8.71 6.74
CA VAL A 56 -6.91 -8.21 8.09
C VAL A 56 -7.59 -9.29 8.92
N LYS A 57 -7.13 -9.50 10.16
CA LYS A 57 -7.73 -10.42 11.12
C LYS A 57 -7.89 -9.75 12.48
N ASN A 58 -9.08 -9.80 13.05
CA ASN A 58 -9.33 -9.39 14.42
C ASN A 58 -9.12 -10.58 15.37
N ASP A 59 -8.01 -10.59 16.07
CA ASP A 59 -7.66 -11.57 17.10
C ASP A 59 -7.88 -11.06 18.53
N ALA A 60 -8.54 -9.88 18.67
CA ALA A 60 -9.00 -9.42 19.98
C ALA A 60 -10.06 -10.37 20.55
N THR A 61 -10.18 -10.42 21.87
CA THR A 61 -11.11 -11.29 22.57
C THR A 61 -12.40 -10.59 22.98
N ASP A 62 -12.44 -9.26 22.88
CA ASP A 62 -13.45 -8.43 23.53
C ASP A 62 -13.87 -7.17 22.75
N LEU A 63 -13.21 -6.82 21.64
CA LEU A 63 -13.46 -5.57 20.93
C LEU A 63 -13.68 -5.78 19.41
N ILE A 64 -14.62 -5.02 18.87
CA ILE A 64 -14.78 -4.80 17.43
C ILE A 64 -13.77 -3.74 16.98
N HIS A 65 -13.26 -3.86 15.79
CA HIS A 65 -12.27 -2.95 15.24
C HIS A 65 -12.65 -2.43 13.86
N GLU A 66 -11.99 -1.36 13.46
CA GLU A 66 -11.87 -0.87 12.08
C GLU A 66 -10.43 -1.00 11.61
N PHE A 67 -10.25 -1.02 10.31
CA PHE A 67 -8.94 -0.94 9.68
C PHE A 67 -9.00 0.11 8.59
N VAL A 68 -8.33 1.24 8.79
CA VAL A 68 -8.35 2.39 7.89
C VAL A 68 -6.93 2.68 7.39
N VAL A 69 -6.78 2.86 6.08
CA VAL A 69 -5.52 3.20 5.42
C VAL A 69 -5.48 4.70 5.12
N VAL A 70 -4.55 5.42 5.73
CA VAL A 70 -4.40 6.86 5.60
C VAL A 70 -3.05 7.19 4.97
N LYS A 71 -3.03 8.03 3.92
CA LYS A 71 -1.80 8.58 3.36
C LYS A 71 -1.44 9.87 4.09
N THR A 72 -0.26 9.90 4.73
CA THR A 72 0.21 11.07 5.48
C THR A 72 1.70 10.97 5.79
N ASP A 73 2.37 12.13 5.87
CA ASP A 73 3.75 12.24 6.38
C ASP A 73 3.79 12.51 7.90
N THR A 74 2.63 12.67 8.53
CA THR A 74 2.53 12.82 9.99
C THR A 74 2.91 11.49 10.66
N PRO A 75 3.73 11.49 11.71
CA PRO A 75 4.05 10.29 12.48
C PRO A 75 2.78 9.57 12.96
N ALA A 76 2.84 8.23 13.02
CA ALA A 76 1.66 7.40 13.29
C ALA A 76 0.99 7.68 14.65
N ASP A 77 1.74 8.19 15.61
CA ASP A 77 1.30 8.55 16.96
C ASP A 77 0.92 10.04 17.12
N GLN A 78 0.90 10.82 16.03
CA GLN A 78 0.71 12.28 16.08
C GLN A 78 -0.43 12.78 15.20
N LEU A 79 -1.38 11.92 14.83
CA LEU A 79 -2.57 12.35 14.09
C LEU A 79 -3.47 13.20 15.00
N THR A 80 -4.15 14.17 14.38
CA THR A 80 -5.05 15.09 15.10
C THR A 80 -6.30 14.34 15.57
N LEU A 81 -6.66 14.52 16.82
CA LEU A 81 -7.85 13.91 17.43
C LEU A 81 -8.95 14.96 17.63
N ASP A 82 -10.18 14.49 17.57
CA ASP A 82 -11.36 15.22 18.01
C ASP A 82 -11.52 15.20 19.55
N ALA A 83 -12.63 15.75 20.04
CA ALA A 83 -12.91 15.81 21.48
C ALA A 83 -13.21 14.43 22.09
N GLU A 84 -13.61 13.48 21.28
CA GLU A 84 -13.94 12.09 21.63
C GLU A 84 -12.72 11.16 21.57
N GLY A 85 -11.57 11.66 21.08
CA GLY A 85 -10.32 10.91 20.97
C GLY A 85 -10.19 10.08 19.68
N ASN A 86 -11.04 10.34 18.69
CA ASN A 86 -10.95 9.74 17.37
C ASN A 86 -10.06 10.58 16.45
N VAL A 87 -9.47 9.95 15.45
CA VAL A 87 -8.74 10.68 14.41
C VAL A 87 -9.72 11.49 13.56
N THR A 88 -9.41 12.79 13.35
CA THR A 88 -10.19 13.68 12.49
C THR A 88 -9.90 13.37 11.02
N GLU A 89 -10.70 12.48 10.42
CA GLU A 89 -10.47 11.96 9.07
C GLU A 89 -10.62 13.03 7.97
N GLU A 90 -11.49 14.04 8.17
CA GLU A 90 -11.67 15.15 7.22
C GLU A 90 -10.38 15.93 6.93
N SER A 91 -9.40 15.87 7.83
CA SER A 91 -8.08 16.48 7.65
C SER A 91 -7.05 15.58 6.98
N LEU A 92 -7.41 14.32 6.68
CA LEU A 92 -6.51 13.29 6.19
C LEU A 92 -6.87 12.82 4.77
N THR A 93 -5.92 12.24 4.10
CA THR A 93 -6.15 11.51 2.85
C THR A 93 -6.43 10.04 3.19
N VAL A 94 -7.69 9.73 3.50
CA VAL A 94 -8.14 8.34 3.66
C VAL A 94 -8.13 7.68 2.28
N VAL A 95 -7.47 6.52 2.18
CA VAL A 95 -7.41 5.73 0.95
C VAL A 95 -8.62 4.80 0.88
N ASP A 96 -8.79 3.96 1.90
CA ASP A 96 -9.92 3.02 2.04
C ASP A 96 -9.86 2.35 3.42
N GLY A 97 -10.87 1.51 3.76
CA GLY A 97 -10.91 0.82 5.04
C GLY A 97 -11.88 -0.35 5.08
N ILE A 98 -11.88 -1.06 6.20
CA ILE A 98 -12.85 -2.10 6.56
C ILE A 98 -13.44 -1.72 7.91
N GLU A 99 -14.76 -1.53 7.95
CA GLU A 99 -15.50 -1.22 9.16
C GLU A 99 -16.04 -2.49 9.83
N ASP A 100 -16.42 -2.40 11.09
CA ASP A 100 -17.15 -3.43 11.87
C ASP A 100 -16.51 -4.84 11.83
N ILE A 101 -15.18 -4.92 11.96
CA ILE A 101 -14.48 -6.21 12.00
C ILE A 101 -14.76 -6.88 13.36
N GLU A 102 -15.72 -7.79 13.39
CA GLU A 102 -16.10 -8.53 14.59
C GLU A 102 -14.97 -9.41 15.14
N ILE A 103 -15.07 -9.77 16.42
CA ILE A 103 -14.14 -10.67 17.12
C ILE A 103 -13.99 -11.99 16.36
N GLY A 104 -12.75 -12.40 16.10
CA GLY A 104 -12.42 -13.63 15.38
C GLY A 104 -12.72 -13.59 13.88
N LYS A 105 -13.22 -12.46 13.34
CA LYS A 105 -13.46 -12.24 11.92
C LYS A 105 -12.28 -11.50 11.27
N GLY A 106 -12.38 -11.27 9.99
CA GLY A 106 -11.42 -10.51 9.22
C GLY A 106 -11.98 -10.13 7.86
N GLY A 107 -11.17 -9.47 7.08
CA GLY A 107 -11.49 -9.06 5.72
C GLY A 107 -10.25 -8.92 4.87
N GLU A 108 -10.46 -8.75 3.58
CA GLU A 108 -9.41 -8.46 2.61
C GLU A 108 -9.69 -7.09 2.00
N LEU A 109 -8.67 -6.23 1.97
CA LEU A 109 -8.71 -4.92 1.34
C LEU A 109 -7.58 -4.83 0.32
N THR A 110 -7.91 -4.62 -0.96
CA THR A 110 -6.93 -4.38 -2.01
C THR A 110 -7.02 -2.94 -2.49
N VAL A 111 -5.90 -2.22 -2.41
CA VAL A 111 -5.79 -0.82 -2.81
C VAL A 111 -4.53 -0.57 -3.63
N ASP A 112 -4.57 0.43 -4.51
CA ASP A 112 -3.39 0.89 -5.24
C ASP A 112 -2.71 2.01 -4.45
N LEU A 113 -1.49 1.74 -3.97
CA LEU A 113 -0.70 2.67 -3.18
C LEU A 113 0.44 3.27 -4.01
N ALA A 114 0.49 4.60 -4.08
CA ALA A 114 1.65 5.32 -4.60
C ALA A 114 2.77 5.34 -3.55
N ALA A 115 4.01 5.52 -3.97
CA ALA A 115 5.13 5.71 -3.05
C ALA A 115 4.84 6.83 -2.04
N GLY A 116 5.26 6.63 -0.80
CA GLY A 116 5.03 7.57 0.31
C GLY A 116 4.83 6.88 1.65
N HIS A 117 4.42 7.67 2.64
CA HIS A 117 4.15 7.21 3.99
C HIS A 117 2.64 7.05 4.21
N TYR A 118 2.32 6.01 4.96
CA TYR A 118 0.95 5.67 5.32
C TYR A 118 0.87 5.33 6.80
N VAL A 119 -0.27 5.63 7.39
CA VAL A 119 -0.63 5.19 8.73
C VAL A 119 -1.89 4.33 8.64
N LEU A 120 -1.85 3.19 9.29
CA LEU A 120 -2.96 2.26 9.41
C LEU A 120 -3.53 2.46 10.81
N ILE A 121 -4.82 2.73 10.93
CA ILE A 121 -5.46 3.05 12.21
C ILE A 121 -6.70 2.21 12.45
N CYS A 122 -7.09 2.09 13.71
CA CYS A 122 -8.45 1.79 14.11
C CYS A 122 -9.08 3.06 14.68
N ASN A 123 -10.16 3.53 14.06
CA ASN A 123 -10.83 4.78 14.46
C ASN A 123 -12.12 4.54 15.26
N VAL A 124 -12.32 3.33 15.79
CA VAL A 124 -13.33 3.08 16.83
C VAL A 124 -13.01 3.97 18.03
N ALA A 125 -14.06 4.55 18.66
CA ALA A 125 -13.90 5.56 19.70
C ALA A 125 -12.85 5.20 20.75
N GLY A 126 -11.82 6.04 20.87
CA GLY A 126 -10.72 5.91 21.81
C GLY A 126 -9.64 4.87 21.48
N HIS A 127 -9.79 4.05 20.42
CA HIS A 127 -8.82 2.99 20.11
C HIS A 127 -7.49 3.55 19.62
N TYR A 128 -7.49 4.57 18.76
CA TYR A 128 -6.25 5.22 18.32
C TYR A 128 -5.47 5.80 19.50
N SER A 129 -6.13 6.49 20.44
CA SER A 129 -5.49 7.08 21.62
C SER A 129 -4.88 6.03 22.57
N GLN A 130 -5.30 4.76 22.47
CA GLN A 130 -4.73 3.62 23.20
C GLN A 130 -3.54 2.98 22.46
N GLY A 131 -3.14 3.51 21.30
CA GLY A 131 -2.00 3.02 20.52
C GLY A 131 -2.36 2.14 19.33
N MET A 132 -3.63 2.12 18.91
CA MET A 132 -4.07 1.28 17.81
C MET A 132 -3.79 1.90 16.43
N TYR A 133 -2.51 1.96 16.10
CA TYR A 133 -1.99 2.44 14.82
C TYR A 133 -0.71 1.70 14.41
N ALA A 134 -0.37 1.74 13.14
CA ALA A 134 0.91 1.24 12.60
C ALA A 134 1.36 2.08 11.41
N ALA A 135 2.67 2.24 11.23
CA ALA A 135 3.25 2.91 10.08
C ALA A 135 3.55 1.91 8.96
N LEU A 136 3.33 2.33 7.71
CA LEU A 136 3.69 1.59 6.49
C LEU A 136 4.40 2.53 5.52
N THR A 137 5.55 2.11 5.00
CA THR A 137 6.26 2.81 3.93
C THR A 137 6.01 2.12 2.60
N VAL A 138 5.66 2.90 1.58
CA VAL A 138 5.52 2.42 0.19
C VAL A 138 6.65 2.99 -0.64
N GLU A 139 7.47 2.12 -1.28
CA GLU A 139 8.67 2.46 -2.06
C GLU A 139 8.45 2.44 -3.58
#